data_836c3df5b15201c1fd37f3de8367ece6
#
_entry.id   836c3df5b15201c1fd37f3de8367ece6
#
_cell.length_a   1.000
_cell.length_b   1.000
_cell.length_c   1.000
_cell.angle_alpha   90.00
_cell.angle_beta   90.00
_cell.angle_gamma   90.00
#
_symmetry.space_group_name_H-M   'P 1'
#
loop_
_entity.id
_entity.type
_entity.pdbx_description
1 polymer ?
#
loop_
_entity_poly.entity_id
_entity_poly.type
_entity_poly.pdbx_seq_one_letter_code
_entity_poly.pdbx_strand_id
1 'polypeptide(L)'
;MHLNINLLTSARCIIVMITSIIPKIKKSFLVTLLALSGAACLCFAIEQDWLTWSNQCLAASYDVSADVKLKKFEINLTGDSFLRLRKTFQNGKQEYFSLQLQQLDELSYLGDNIKGTLRLKTKDDDVIVQTYNDRKGNIDTMATSLDIPLKNMEPERLDSLQRALNYFKGKGL
;
A
#
# COMPACT_ATOMS: atom_id res chain seq x y z
N MET A 1 -21.99 18.02 -52.36
CA MET A 1 -21.90 19.00 -51.28
C MET A 1 -23.15 18.94 -50.38
N HIS A 2 -23.49 17.77 -49.81
CA HIS A 2 -24.73 17.55 -49.01
C HIS A 2 -24.50 16.67 -47.76
N LEU A 3 -23.34 16.74 -47.10
CA LEU A 3 -23.05 15.84 -45.92
C LEU A 3 -22.94 16.54 -44.58
N ASN A 4 -23.21 17.88 -44.49
CA ASN A 4 -22.92 18.62 -43.24
C ASN A 4 -24.13 19.10 -42.45
N ILE A 5 -25.35 18.86 -42.91
CA ILE A 5 -26.57 19.40 -42.27
C ILE A 5 -27.08 18.41 -41.18
N ASN A 6 -26.91 17.10 -41.37
CA ASN A 6 -27.40 16.08 -40.41
C ASN A 6 -26.60 15.96 -39.11
N LEU A 7 -25.31 16.30 -39.12
CA LEU A 7 -24.48 16.25 -37.89
C LEU A 7 -24.82 17.41 -36.93
N LEU A 8 -25.10 18.59 -37.46
CA LEU A 8 -25.44 19.78 -36.67
C LEU A 8 -26.83 19.67 -36.04
N THR A 9 -27.78 19.02 -36.70
CA THR A 9 -29.13 18.76 -36.15
C THR A 9 -29.09 17.70 -35.05
N SER A 10 -28.27 16.65 -35.16
CA SER A 10 -28.11 15.62 -34.14
C SER A 10 -27.46 16.19 -32.88
N ALA A 11 -26.41 17.00 -33.00
CA ALA A 11 -25.75 17.64 -31.87
C ALA A 11 -26.65 18.63 -31.12
N ARG A 12 -27.47 19.41 -31.85
CA ARG A 12 -28.44 20.31 -31.23
C ARG A 12 -29.55 19.55 -30.49
N CYS A 13 -30.02 18.39 -30.99
CA CYS A 13 -31.01 17.58 -30.32
C CYS A 13 -30.48 16.99 -28.99
N ILE A 14 -29.21 16.55 -28.96
CA ILE A 14 -28.55 16.03 -27.74
C ILE A 14 -28.39 17.14 -26.70
N ILE A 15 -27.95 18.33 -27.10
CA ILE A 15 -27.75 19.47 -26.19
C ILE A 15 -29.11 19.91 -25.59
N VAL A 16 -30.19 19.96 -26.37
CA VAL A 16 -31.53 20.29 -25.90
C VAL A 16 -32.07 19.23 -24.95
N MET A 17 -31.81 17.94 -25.20
CA MET A 17 -32.17 16.87 -24.24
C MET A 17 -31.41 16.99 -22.91
N ILE A 18 -30.12 17.27 -22.94
CA ILE A 18 -29.31 17.44 -21.72
C ILE A 18 -29.78 18.66 -20.92
N THR A 19 -30.06 19.79 -21.57
CA THR A 19 -30.52 21.00 -20.89
C THR A 19 -31.95 20.90 -20.34
N SER A 20 -32.79 20.01 -20.86
CA SER A 20 -34.16 19.79 -20.35
C SER A 20 -34.20 18.86 -19.11
N ILE A 21 -33.15 18.08 -18.85
CA ILE A 21 -33.06 17.15 -17.72
C ILE A 21 -32.54 17.88 -16.46
N ILE A 22 -31.67 18.88 -16.62
CA ILE A 22 -31.02 19.62 -15.51
C ILE A 22 -32.05 20.31 -14.57
N PRO A 23 -33.13 20.95 -15.01
CA PRO A 23 -34.04 21.61 -14.09
C PRO A 23 -34.95 20.66 -13.28
N LYS A 24 -34.98 19.35 -13.61
CA LYS A 24 -35.80 18.37 -12.88
C LYS A 24 -35.04 17.69 -11.74
N ILE A 25 -33.75 17.87 -11.66
CA ILE A 25 -32.95 17.37 -10.53
C ILE A 25 -33.22 18.28 -9.34
N LYS A 26 -33.95 17.78 -8.34
CA LYS A 26 -34.17 18.52 -7.09
C LYS A 26 -32.81 18.96 -6.52
N LYS A 27 -32.72 20.23 -6.10
CA LYS A 27 -31.47 20.79 -5.47
C LYS A 27 -30.89 19.89 -4.38
N SER A 28 -31.75 19.18 -3.67
CA SER A 28 -31.41 18.18 -2.68
C SER A 28 -30.56 17.02 -3.25
N PHE A 29 -30.86 16.53 -4.47
CA PHE A 29 -30.11 15.44 -5.10
C PHE A 29 -28.70 15.90 -5.54
N LEU A 30 -28.57 17.13 -6.01
CA LEU A 30 -27.28 17.71 -6.37
C LEU A 30 -26.38 17.89 -5.14
N VAL A 31 -26.96 18.35 -4.02
CA VAL A 31 -26.23 18.53 -2.76
C VAL A 31 -25.77 17.17 -2.17
N THR A 32 -26.63 16.15 -2.23
CA THR A 32 -26.25 14.79 -1.77
C THR A 32 -25.16 14.17 -2.66
N LEU A 33 -25.21 14.37 -3.96
CA LEU A 33 -24.16 13.88 -4.88
C LEU A 33 -22.82 14.59 -4.63
N LEU A 34 -22.83 15.90 -4.38
CA LEU A 34 -21.64 16.66 -4.05
C LEU A 34 -21.07 16.23 -2.68
N ALA A 35 -21.91 15.98 -1.69
CA ALA A 35 -21.49 15.51 -0.37
C ALA A 35 -20.87 14.11 -0.43
N LEU A 36 -21.46 13.19 -1.22
CA LEU A 36 -20.90 11.84 -1.42
C LEU A 36 -19.55 11.88 -2.14
N SER A 37 -19.40 12.72 -3.17
CA SER A 37 -18.13 12.86 -3.88
C SER A 37 -17.03 13.47 -2.99
N GLY A 38 -17.38 14.44 -2.14
CA GLY A 38 -16.46 15.05 -1.17
C GLY A 38 -15.97 14.03 -0.11
N ALA A 39 -16.88 13.21 0.42
CA ALA A 39 -16.52 12.17 1.39
C ALA A 39 -15.57 11.10 0.79
N ALA A 40 -15.80 10.68 -0.44
CA ALA A 40 -14.92 9.73 -1.13
C ALA A 40 -13.51 10.29 -1.34
N CYS A 41 -13.38 11.56 -1.72
CA CYS A 41 -12.07 12.22 -1.87
C CYS A 41 -11.29 12.31 -0.54
N LEU A 42 -11.96 12.59 0.58
CA LEU A 42 -11.32 12.67 1.89
C LEU A 42 -10.79 11.29 2.35
N CYS A 43 -11.54 10.23 2.15
CA CYS A 43 -11.08 8.87 2.49
C CYS A 43 -9.84 8.48 1.69
N PHE A 44 -9.77 8.83 0.41
CA PHE A 44 -8.64 8.53 -0.45
C PHE A 44 -7.38 9.31 -0.04
N ALA A 45 -7.53 10.57 0.38
CA ALA A 45 -6.42 11.40 0.85
C ALA A 45 -5.81 10.84 2.14
N ILE A 46 -6.63 10.44 3.11
CA ILE A 46 -6.17 9.86 4.39
C ILE A 46 -5.40 8.56 4.15
N GLU A 47 -5.89 7.69 3.28
CA GLU A 47 -5.19 6.45 2.94
C GLU A 47 -3.81 6.71 2.33
N GLN A 48 -3.71 7.65 1.40
CA GLN A 48 -2.46 8.00 0.76
C GLN A 48 -1.45 8.58 1.77
N ASP A 49 -1.92 9.36 2.75
CA ASP A 49 -1.08 9.89 3.83
C ASP A 49 -0.53 8.75 4.71
N TRP A 50 -1.37 7.79 5.12
CA TRP A 50 -0.95 6.62 5.89
C TRP A 50 0.05 5.76 5.13
N LEU A 51 -0.18 5.53 3.83
CA LEU A 51 0.71 4.77 2.97
C LEU A 51 2.09 5.42 2.85
N THR A 52 2.10 6.72 2.55
CA THR A 52 3.33 7.50 2.39
C THR A 52 4.11 7.55 3.69
N TRP A 53 3.44 7.84 4.80
CA TRP A 53 4.06 7.89 6.12
C TRP A 53 4.65 6.54 6.52
N SER A 54 3.93 5.44 6.33
CA SER A 54 4.39 4.08 6.67
C SER A 54 5.64 3.71 5.89
N ASN A 55 5.66 3.98 4.60
CA ASN A 55 6.83 3.74 3.75
C ASN A 55 8.04 4.54 4.19
N GLN A 56 7.86 5.82 4.50
CA GLN A 56 8.93 6.67 5.02
C GLN A 56 9.43 6.20 6.39
N CYS A 57 8.50 5.83 7.29
CA CYS A 57 8.83 5.32 8.61
C CYS A 57 9.65 4.03 8.53
N LEU A 58 9.22 3.04 7.76
CA LEU A 58 9.90 1.77 7.56
C LEU A 58 11.29 1.98 6.93
N ALA A 59 11.38 2.80 5.88
CA ALA A 59 12.66 3.07 5.21
C ALA A 59 13.66 3.79 6.12
N ALA A 60 13.22 4.77 6.90
CA ALA A 60 14.08 5.52 7.83
C ALA A 60 14.53 4.70 9.04
N SER A 61 13.68 3.77 9.49
CA SER A 61 13.93 2.96 10.69
C SER A 61 14.59 1.62 10.38
N TYR A 62 14.74 1.21 9.13
CA TYR A 62 15.39 -0.06 8.80
C TYR A 62 16.84 -0.11 9.33
N ASP A 63 17.17 -1.17 10.08
CA ASP A 63 18.53 -1.36 10.60
C ASP A 63 19.40 -2.12 9.59
N VAL A 64 20.12 -1.38 8.75
CA VAL A 64 21.06 -1.93 7.77
C VAL A 64 22.22 -2.71 8.40
N SER A 65 22.50 -2.48 9.69
CA SER A 65 23.59 -3.18 10.39
C SER A 65 23.23 -4.62 10.77
N ALA A 66 21.97 -4.98 10.75
CA ALA A 66 21.49 -6.34 11.01
C ALA A 66 21.90 -7.33 9.91
N ASP A 67 22.08 -6.85 8.68
CA ASP A 67 22.45 -7.67 7.53
C ASP A 67 23.91 -7.46 7.12
N VAL A 68 24.74 -8.49 7.28
CA VAL A 68 26.17 -8.45 6.92
C VAL A 68 26.33 -8.29 5.40
N LYS A 69 27.11 -7.29 4.97
CA LYS A 69 27.40 -7.00 3.55
C LYS A 69 26.16 -6.60 2.74
N LEU A 70 25.14 -6.04 3.37
CA LEU A 70 24.01 -5.43 2.67
C LEU A 70 24.53 -4.26 1.83
N LYS A 71 24.16 -4.23 0.54
CA LYS A 71 24.46 -3.14 -0.40
C LYS A 71 23.31 -2.16 -0.51
N LYS A 72 22.09 -2.70 -0.57
CA LYS A 72 20.86 -1.91 -0.75
C LYS A 72 19.69 -2.70 -0.18
N PHE A 73 18.73 -1.99 0.36
CA PHE A 73 17.41 -2.53 0.68
C PHE A 73 16.31 -1.65 0.07
N GLU A 74 15.17 -2.25 -0.14
CA GLU A 74 13.94 -1.58 -0.55
C GLU A 74 12.80 -2.19 0.28
N ILE A 75 12.09 -1.35 1.01
CA ILE A 75 10.90 -1.76 1.76
C ILE A 75 9.73 -0.91 1.28
N ASN A 76 8.62 -1.57 0.98
CA ASN A 76 7.46 -0.90 0.39
C ASN A 76 6.16 -1.55 0.83
N LEU A 77 5.29 -0.75 1.42
CA LEU A 77 3.88 -1.05 1.62
C LEU A 77 3.11 -0.48 0.43
N THR A 78 2.26 -1.29 -0.19
CA THR A 78 1.47 -0.90 -1.36
C THR A 78 0.00 -0.65 -1.00
N GLY A 79 -0.73 0.09 -1.83
CA GLY A 79 -2.15 0.40 -1.62
C GLY A 79 -3.07 -0.82 -1.66
N ASP A 80 -2.64 -1.92 -2.28
CA ASP A 80 -3.27 -3.24 -2.28
C ASP A 80 -2.82 -4.13 -1.11
N SER A 81 -2.26 -3.50 -0.07
CA SER A 81 -1.89 -4.11 1.21
C SER A 81 -0.79 -5.17 1.15
N PHE A 82 0.11 -5.11 0.15
CA PHE A 82 1.32 -5.91 0.17
C PHE A 82 2.46 -5.17 0.87
N LEU A 83 3.10 -5.83 1.82
CA LEU A 83 4.37 -5.41 2.38
C LEU A 83 5.49 -6.21 1.71
N ARG A 84 6.42 -5.52 1.06
CA ARG A 84 7.52 -6.11 0.31
C ARG A 84 8.85 -5.62 0.84
N LEU A 85 9.80 -6.54 1.04
CA LEU A 85 11.16 -6.24 1.42
C LEU A 85 12.10 -6.90 0.42
N ARG A 86 12.96 -6.10 -0.20
CA ARG A 86 14.04 -6.60 -1.07
C ARG A 86 15.37 -6.19 -0.48
N LYS A 87 16.26 -7.15 -0.34
CA LYS A 87 17.64 -6.97 0.11
C LYS A 87 18.59 -7.31 -1.04
N THR A 88 19.57 -6.46 -1.30
CA THR A 88 20.64 -6.73 -2.29
C THR A 88 21.97 -6.71 -1.56
N PHE A 89 22.73 -7.78 -1.64
CA PHE A 89 24.01 -7.93 -0.99
C PHE A 89 25.19 -7.57 -1.93
N GLN A 90 26.37 -7.31 -1.36
CA GLN A 90 27.57 -6.93 -2.13
C GLN A 90 28.01 -7.99 -3.13
N ASN A 91 27.74 -9.28 -2.86
CA ASN A 91 28.04 -10.40 -3.76
C ASN A 91 27.04 -10.56 -4.91
N GLY A 92 26.05 -9.68 -5.01
CA GLY A 92 24.99 -9.71 -6.02
C GLY A 92 23.78 -10.58 -5.69
N LYS A 93 23.81 -11.35 -4.58
CA LYS A 93 22.64 -12.09 -4.09
C LYS A 93 21.52 -11.09 -3.78
N GLN A 94 20.28 -11.46 -4.10
CA GLN A 94 19.07 -10.74 -3.69
C GLN A 94 18.18 -11.66 -2.89
N GLU A 95 17.55 -11.11 -1.87
CA GLU A 95 16.46 -11.73 -1.10
C GLU A 95 15.20 -10.90 -1.25
N TYR A 96 14.11 -11.53 -1.53
CA TYR A 96 12.81 -10.90 -1.70
C TYR A 96 11.80 -11.56 -0.78
N PHE A 97 11.09 -10.72 -0.04
CA PHE A 97 10.01 -11.11 0.85
C PHE A 97 8.75 -10.35 0.46
N SER A 98 7.62 -11.03 0.42
CA SER A 98 6.32 -10.41 0.18
C SER A 98 5.26 -11.04 1.06
N LEU A 99 4.51 -10.19 1.77
CA LEU A 99 3.41 -10.56 2.64
C LEU A 99 2.19 -9.74 2.29
N GLN A 100 1.05 -10.38 2.09
CA GLN A 100 -0.24 -9.72 2.01
C GLN A 100 -0.77 -9.50 3.43
N LEU A 101 -0.99 -8.25 3.83
CA LEU A 101 -1.33 -7.91 5.22
C LEU A 101 -2.67 -8.50 5.69
N GLN A 102 -3.59 -8.85 4.79
CA GLN A 102 -4.83 -9.57 5.13
C GLN A 102 -4.56 -10.94 5.77
N GLN A 103 -3.42 -11.59 5.45
CA GLN A 103 -3.02 -12.87 6.01
C GLN A 103 -2.28 -12.74 7.35
N LEU A 104 -2.01 -11.50 7.80
CA LEU A 104 -1.33 -11.24 9.05
C LEU A 104 -2.19 -11.73 10.24
N ASP A 105 -1.63 -12.61 11.05
CA ASP A 105 -2.24 -13.08 12.30
C ASP A 105 -1.78 -12.23 13.48
N GLU A 106 -0.48 -12.14 13.67
CA GLU A 106 0.15 -11.46 14.80
C GLU A 106 1.16 -10.41 14.30
N LEU A 107 1.15 -9.23 14.94
CA LEU A 107 2.13 -8.18 14.77
C LEU A 107 2.78 -7.90 16.12
N SER A 108 4.06 -8.13 16.24
CA SER A 108 4.82 -7.93 17.47
C SER A 108 6.14 -7.19 17.21
N TYR A 109 6.61 -6.49 18.25
CA TYR A 109 7.92 -5.85 18.22
C TYR A 109 8.79 -6.40 19.36
N LEU A 110 9.96 -6.90 19.00
CA LEU A 110 10.89 -7.56 19.91
C LEU A 110 12.16 -6.71 19.99
N GLY A 111 12.36 -6.01 21.09
CA GLY A 111 13.51 -5.15 21.29
C GLY A 111 13.22 -3.92 22.14
N ASP A 112 14.08 -2.92 22.03
CA ASP A 112 13.95 -1.63 22.69
C ASP A 112 13.82 -0.47 21.68
N ASN A 113 13.85 0.78 22.18
CA ASN A 113 13.73 1.97 21.32
C ASN A 113 14.93 2.16 20.36
N ILE A 114 16.09 1.57 20.68
CA ILE A 114 17.33 1.74 19.93
C ILE A 114 17.38 0.72 18.79
N LYS A 115 17.10 -0.56 19.12
CA LYS A 115 17.13 -1.68 18.17
C LYS A 115 16.07 -2.72 18.49
N GLY A 116 15.40 -3.20 17.45
CA GLY A 116 14.44 -4.29 17.61
C GLY A 116 14.07 -4.91 16.28
N THR A 117 13.16 -5.84 16.34
CA THR A 117 12.63 -6.56 15.18
C THR A 117 11.13 -6.46 15.17
N LEU A 118 10.59 -5.89 14.12
CA LEU A 118 9.16 -5.96 13.82
C LEU A 118 8.89 -7.33 13.19
N ARG A 119 8.14 -8.16 13.92
CA ARG A 119 7.75 -9.49 13.46
C ARG A 119 6.31 -9.47 12.97
N LEU A 120 6.11 -9.88 11.73
CA LEU A 120 4.82 -10.09 11.12
C LEU A 120 4.63 -11.59 10.92
N LYS A 121 3.66 -12.18 11.60
CA LYS A 121 3.39 -13.62 11.57
C LYS A 121 2.05 -13.90 10.91
N THR A 122 1.99 -14.95 10.10
CA THR A 122 0.79 -15.48 9.45
C THR A 122 0.36 -16.79 10.11
N LYS A 123 -0.88 -17.19 9.90
CA LYS A 123 -1.38 -18.50 10.39
C LYS A 123 -0.75 -19.65 9.61
N ASP A 124 -0.72 -19.47 8.31
CA ASP A 124 -0.18 -20.43 7.35
C ASP A 124 1.13 -19.89 6.74
N ASP A 125 1.71 -20.63 5.82
CA ASP A 125 2.91 -20.21 5.09
C ASP A 125 2.55 -19.21 3.99
N ASP A 126 2.21 -17.94 4.37
CA ASP A 126 1.73 -16.91 3.44
C ASP A 126 2.79 -15.84 3.09
N VAL A 127 3.98 -15.95 3.68
CA VAL A 127 5.10 -15.08 3.36
C VAL A 127 5.90 -15.67 2.22
N ILE A 128 5.86 -15.05 1.05
CA ILE A 128 6.69 -15.43 -0.10
C ILE A 128 8.15 -15.09 0.20
N VAL A 129 9.05 -16.07 0.04
CA VAL A 129 10.49 -15.91 0.22
C VAL A 129 11.22 -16.39 -1.03
N GLN A 130 11.90 -15.48 -1.71
CA GLN A 130 12.62 -15.77 -2.94
C GLN A 130 14.06 -15.26 -2.86
N THR A 131 14.99 -16.03 -3.42
CA THR A 131 16.36 -15.56 -3.60
C THR A 131 16.75 -15.58 -5.08
N TYR A 132 17.59 -14.63 -5.44
CA TYR A 132 18.13 -14.50 -6.81
C TYR A 132 19.65 -14.36 -6.75
N ASN A 133 20.34 -14.93 -7.72
CA ASN A 133 21.81 -14.90 -7.82
C ASN A 133 22.50 -15.48 -6.58
N ASP A 134 21.89 -16.45 -5.91
CA ASP A 134 22.52 -17.14 -4.80
C ASP A 134 23.46 -18.25 -5.34
N ARG A 135 24.73 -18.21 -4.94
CA ARG A 135 25.74 -19.21 -5.36
C ARG A 135 25.41 -20.64 -4.91
N LYS A 136 24.58 -20.77 -3.88
CA LYS A 136 24.11 -22.07 -3.35
C LYS A 136 22.84 -22.58 -4.03
N GLY A 137 22.31 -21.85 -5.00
CA GLY A 137 21.03 -22.08 -5.63
C GLY A 137 19.95 -21.10 -5.14
N ASN A 138 19.08 -20.69 -6.05
CA ASN A 138 17.96 -19.82 -5.71
C ASN A 138 16.90 -20.63 -4.93
N ILE A 139 16.26 -19.96 -3.99
CA ILE A 139 15.15 -20.50 -3.19
C ILE A 139 13.88 -19.80 -3.66
N ASP A 140 12.80 -20.57 -3.76
CA ASP A 140 11.43 -20.10 -3.92
C ASP A 140 10.57 -20.92 -2.96
N THR A 141 10.17 -20.30 -1.86
CA THR A 141 9.46 -20.99 -0.76
C THR A 141 8.52 -20.01 -0.05
N MET A 142 7.73 -20.56 0.86
CA MET A 142 6.84 -19.81 1.72
C MET A 142 7.29 -19.94 3.17
N ALA A 143 6.97 -18.95 4.00
CA ALA A 143 7.28 -18.93 5.43
C ALA A 143 6.08 -18.39 6.23
N THR A 144 6.07 -18.69 7.52
CA THR A 144 5.04 -18.24 8.48
C THR A 144 5.31 -16.85 9.06
N SER A 145 6.48 -16.27 8.81
CA SER A 145 6.82 -14.96 9.39
C SER A 145 7.79 -14.16 8.53
N LEU A 146 7.66 -12.84 8.64
CA LEU A 146 8.60 -11.85 8.12
C LEU A 146 9.15 -11.03 9.28
N ASP A 147 10.47 -11.07 9.47
CA ASP A 147 11.19 -10.30 10.48
C ASP A 147 11.89 -9.10 9.81
N ILE A 148 11.56 -7.90 10.28
CA ILE A 148 12.13 -6.64 9.79
C ILE A 148 12.94 -5.99 10.90
N PRO A 149 14.28 -5.92 10.77
CA PRO A 149 15.11 -5.24 11.75
C PRO A 149 14.89 -3.73 11.67
N LEU A 150 14.55 -3.13 12.81
CA LEU A 150 14.32 -1.70 12.94
C LEU A 150 15.21 -1.09 14.02
N LYS A 151 15.48 0.20 13.86
CA LYS A 151 16.23 1.03 14.82
C LYS A 151 15.52 2.34 15.07
N ASN A 152 15.81 2.97 16.21
CA ASN A 152 15.29 4.28 16.59
C ASN A 152 13.76 4.34 16.52
N MET A 153 13.12 3.27 17.04
CA MET A 153 11.66 3.15 17.10
C MET A 153 11.16 3.61 18.46
N GLU A 154 10.82 4.90 18.54
CA GLU A 154 10.14 5.46 19.70
C GLU A 154 8.71 4.86 19.83
N PRO A 155 8.19 4.72 21.07
CA PRO A 155 6.89 4.07 21.32
C PRO A 155 5.73 4.65 20.50
N GLU A 156 5.66 5.97 20.37
CA GLU A 156 4.60 6.65 19.62
C GLU A 156 4.69 6.36 18.10
N ARG A 157 5.93 6.27 17.59
CA ARG A 157 6.18 5.93 16.18
C ARG A 157 5.82 4.48 15.90
N LEU A 158 6.20 3.57 16.82
CA LEU A 158 5.86 2.14 16.73
C LEU A 158 4.34 1.92 16.75
N ASP A 159 3.65 2.56 17.70
CA ASP A 159 2.19 2.48 17.82
C ASP A 159 1.49 3.02 16.55
N SER A 160 1.98 4.13 16.00
CA SER A 160 1.45 4.68 14.74
C SER A 160 1.68 3.74 13.55
N LEU A 161 2.86 3.08 13.47
CA LEU A 161 3.15 2.10 12.43
C LEU A 161 2.26 0.85 12.56
N GLN A 162 2.07 0.35 13.79
CA GLN A 162 1.17 -0.77 14.05
C GLN A 162 -0.28 -0.45 13.67
N ARG A 163 -0.77 0.75 13.98
CA ARG A 163 -2.11 1.21 13.55
C ARG A 163 -2.22 1.26 12.03
N ALA A 164 -1.20 1.79 11.34
CA ALA A 164 -1.19 1.85 9.88
C ALA A 164 -1.23 0.44 9.26
N LEU A 165 -0.38 -0.48 9.72
CA LEU A 165 -0.37 -1.87 9.23
C LEU A 165 -1.71 -2.59 9.51
N ASN A 166 -2.32 -2.36 10.68
CA ASN A 166 -3.63 -2.91 11.01
C ASN A 166 -4.75 -2.30 10.14
N TYR A 167 -4.66 -1.02 9.78
CA TYR A 167 -5.58 -0.41 8.83
C TYR A 167 -5.54 -1.12 7.48
N PHE A 168 -4.33 -1.34 6.91
CA PHE A 168 -4.17 -2.05 5.66
C PHE A 168 -4.51 -3.54 5.75
N LYS A 169 -4.36 -4.19 6.91
CA LYS A 169 -4.86 -5.54 7.16
C LYS A 169 -6.38 -5.61 7.00
N GLY A 170 -7.11 -4.64 7.52
CA GLY A 170 -8.57 -4.58 7.44
C GLY A 170 -9.14 -4.15 6.09
N LYS A 171 -8.29 -3.66 5.19
CA LYS A 171 -8.69 -3.11 3.88
C LYS A 171 -8.88 -4.20 2.83
N GLY A 172 -9.70 -5.11 2.96
CA GLY A 172 -9.91 -6.19 1.97
C GLY A 172 -11.01 -7.16 2.40
N LEU A 173 -11.65 -6.79 3.49
CA LEU A 173 -12.82 -7.49 4.05
C LEU A 173 -14.11 -6.85 3.56
#